data_735c31c2bf5c04102ab9f43bc54a7be4
#
_entry.id   735c31c2bf5c04102ab9f43bc54a7be4
#
_cell.length_a   1.000
_cell.length_b   1.000
_cell.length_c   1.000
_cell.angle_alpha   90.00
_cell.angle_beta   90.00
_cell.angle_gamma   90.00
#
_symmetry.space_group_name_H-M   'P 1'
#
loop_
_entity.id
_entity.type
_entity.pdbx_description
1 polymer ?
#
loop_
_entity_poly.entity_id
_entity_poly.type
_entity_poly.pdbx_seq_one_letter_code
_entity_poly.pdbx_strand_id
1 'polypeptide(L)'
;MDDAQLLRRLYDAFNARDVDAVLAAMADDVDWPNAWEGGRLRGRAAVRDYWERQWAEIDPKVVPAAFTRRPDGRVDVEVDQTVRDRAGELLGEGRVRHVYALRDGLVLRMDVEAH
;
A
#
# COMPACT_ATOMS: atom_id res chain seq x y z
N MET A 1 -15.75 -11.00 3.55
CA MET A 1 -15.08 -9.70 3.79
C MET A 1 -15.23 -8.88 2.52
N ASP A 2 -15.68 -7.63 2.62
CA ASP A 2 -15.77 -6.79 1.44
C ASP A 2 -14.41 -6.15 1.13
N ASP A 3 -14.30 -5.51 -0.03
CA ASP A 3 -13.03 -4.94 -0.50
C ASP A 3 -12.51 -3.85 0.43
N ALA A 4 -13.38 -3.01 0.97
CA ALA A 4 -12.98 -1.95 1.88
C ALA A 4 -12.41 -2.52 3.19
N GLN A 5 -13.02 -3.57 3.73
CA GLN A 5 -12.52 -4.23 4.93
C GLN A 5 -11.15 -4.87 4.68
N LEU A 6 -10.98 -5.53 3.54
CA LEU A 6 -9.68 -6.10 3.15
C LEU A 6 -8.60 -5.02 3.10
N LEU A 7 -8.91 -3.90 2.43
CA LEU A 7 -7.95 -2.81 2.29
C LEU A 7 -7.66 -2.11 3.61
N ARG A 8 -8.67 -1.92 4.48
CA ARG A 8 -8.43 -1.36 5.83
C ARG A 8 -7.46 -2.22 6.62
N ARG A 9 -7.62 -3.54 6.56
CA ARG A 9 -6.69 -4.47 7.23
C ARG A 9 -5.30 -4.38 6.65
N LEU A 10 -5.19 -4.18 5.34
CA LEU A 10 -3.89 -4.02 4.68
C LEU A 10 -3.17 -2.78 5.22
N TYR A 11 -3.85 -1.64 5.32
CA TYR A 11 -3.26 -0.41 5.87
C TYR A 11 -2.88 -0.56 7.34
N ASP A 12 -3.75 -1.18 8.13
CA ASP A 12 -3.47 -1.43 9.55
C ASP A 12 -2.22 -2.30 9.71
N ALA A 13 -2.12 -3.37 8.93
CA ALA A 13 -0.97 -4.27 8.97
C ALA A 13 0.31 -3.56 8.52
N PHE A 14 0.24 -2.75 7.47
CA PHE A 14 1.37 -1.97 7.00
C PHE A 14 1.88 -1.03 8.10
N ASN A 15 0.98 -0.29 8.73
CA ASN A 15 1.35 0.65 9.80
C ASN A 15 1.89 -0.07 11.04
N ALA A 16 1.44 -1.30 11.27
CA ALA A 16 1.94 -2.16 12.36
C ALA A 16 3.25 -2.87 11.99
N ARG A 17 3.73 -2.73 10.75
CA ARG A 17 4.90 -3.42 10.22
C ARG A 17 4.73 -4.94 10.18
N ASP A 18 3.49 -5.41 10.08
CA ASP A 18 3.15 -6.83 10.00
C ASP A 18 3.16 -7.24 8.52
N VAL A 19 4.35 -7.50 7.99
CA VAL A 19 4.53 -7.79 6.56
C VAL A 19 3.79 -9.06 6.15
N ASP A 20 3.73 -10.07 7.01
CA ASP A 20 3.04 -11.32 6.67
C ASP A 20 1.54 -11.08 6.47
N ALA A 21 0.92 -10.28 7.33
CA ALA A 21 -0.49 -9.95 7.20
C ALA A 21 -0.77 -9.12 5.95
N VAL A 22 0.12 -8.18 5.61
CA VAL A 22 -0.03 -7.38 4.39
C VAL A 22 0.06 -8.28 3.15
N LEU A 23 1.07 -9.16 3.11
CA LEU A 23 1.27 -10.06 1.96
C LEU A 23 0.14 -11.08 1.82
N ALA A 24 -0.48 -11.48 2.94
CA ALA A 24 -1.64 -12.39 2.90
C ALA A 24 -2.84 -11.77 2.18
N ALA A 25 -2.91 -10.44 2.08
CA ALA A 25 -3.97 -9.74 1.36
C ALA A 25 -3.66 -9.59 -0.13
N MET A 26 -2.49 -10.05 -0.60
CA MET A 26 -2.03 -9.90 -1.98
C MET A 26 -2.06 -11.20 -2.74
N ALA A 27 -2.33 -11.12 -4.04
CA ALA A 27 -2.20 -12.26 -4.94
C ALA A 27 -0.73 -12.64 -5.08
N ASP A 28 -0.45 -13.92 -5.42
CA ASP A 28 0.92 -14.41 -5.60
C ASP A 28 1.70 -13.59 -6.63
N ASP A 29 1.01 -13.14 -7.68
CA ASP A 29 1.58 -12.38 -8.79
C ASP A 29 1.29 -10.89 -8.70
N VAL A 30 1.14 -10.37 -7.47
CA VAL A 30 0.83 -8.96 -7.23
C VAL A 30 1.79 -8.03 -7.99
N ASP A 31 1.23 -6.94 -8.52
CA ASP A 31 1.97 -5.90 -9.23
C ASP A 31 1.89 -4.61 -8.40
N TRP A 32 3.01 -4.20 -7.84
CA TRP A 32 3.07 -3.11 -6.86
C TRP A 32 4.02 -2.02 -7.33
N PRO A 33 3.70 -0.73 -7.10
CA PRO A 33 4.58 0.35 -7.50
C PRO A 33 5.82 0.43 -6.60
N ASN A 34 6.98 0.65 -7.21
CA ASN A 34 8.20 0.94 -6.46
C ASN A 34 8.37 2.46 -6.42
N ALA A 35 7.69 3.11 -5.46
CA ALA A 35 7.68 4.57 -5.35
C ALA A 35 9.03 5.13 -4.91
N TRP A 36 9.89 4.30 -4.34
CA TRP A 36 11.18 4.71 -3.80
C TRP A 36 12.29 4.70 -4.85
N GLU A 37 12.32 3.65 -5.67
CA GLU A 37 13.40 3.45 -6.64
C GLU A 37 12.93 3.57 -8.10
N GLY A 38 11.62 3.68 -8.30
CA GLY A 38 11.02 3.72 -9.63
C GLY A 38 10.66 2.34 -10.15
N GLY A 39 9.76 2.30 -11.12
CA GLY A 39 9.32 1.05 -11.75
C GLY A 39 8.29 0.30 -10.93
N ARG A 40 8.24 -1.00 -11.14
CA ARG A 40 7.24 -1.89 -10.53
C ARG A 40 7.91 -3.11 -9.91
N LEU A 41 7.21 -3.69 -8.91
CA LEU A 41 7.61 -4.92 -8.24
C LEU A 41 6.60 -6.01 -8.62
N ARG A 42 7.07 -7.22 -8.85
CA ARG A 42 6.22 -8.36 -9.16
C ARG A 42 6.39 -9.45 -8.13
N GLY A 43 5.26 -9.88 -7.56
CA GLY A 43 5.22 -10.99 -6.62
C GLY A 43 5.46 -10.57 -5.17
N ARG A 44 5.02 -11.43 -4.25
CA ARG A 44 5.08 -11.15 -2.81
C ARG A 44 6.51 -11.02 -2.29
N ALA A 45 7.44 -11.84 -2.79
CA ALA A 45 8.82 -11.81 -2.32
C ALA A 45 9.49 -10.47 -2.63
N ALA A 46 9.24 -9.91 -3.82
CA ALA A 46 9.79 -8.62 -4.21
C ALA A 46 9.22 -7.49 -3.36
N VAL A 47 7.92 -7.55 -3.04
CA VAL A 47 7.26 -6.55 -2.20
C VAL A 47 7.80 -6.62 -0.76
N ARG A 48 7.97 -7.82 -0.22
CA ARG A 48 8.54 -8.03 1.12
C ARG A 48 9.94 -7.40 1.21
N ASP A 49 10.80 -7.71 0.27
CA ASP A 49 12.17 -7.18 0.24
C ASP A 49 12.18 -5.66 0.19
N TYR A 50 11.34 -5.08 -0.67
CA TYR A 50 11.22 -3.64 -0.83
C TYR A 50 10.82 -2.96 0.49
N TRP A 51 9.77 -3.47 1.17
CA TRP A 51 9.30 -2.84 2.40
C TRP A 51 10.27 -3.04 3.56
N GLU A 52 10.92 -4.20 3.66
CA GLU A 52 11.91 -4.44 4.71
C GLU A 52 13.09 -3.48 4.56
N ARG A 53 13.54 -3.22 3.33
CA ARG A 53 14.57 -2.23 3.05
C ARG A 53 14.08 -0.81 3.36
N GLN A 54 12.87 -0.48 2.93
CA GLN A 54 12.29 0.84 3.15
C GLN A 54 12.12 1.15 4.65
N TRP A 55 11.58 0.20 5.40
CA TRP A 55 11.35 0.40 6.84
C TRP A 55 12.65 0.46 7.64
N ALA A 56 13.75 -0.03 7.12
CA ALA A 56 15.06 0.14 7.74
C ALA A 56 15.57 1.58 7.62
N GLU A 57 15.13 2.32 6.61
CA GLU A 57 15.60 3.67 6.32
C GLU A 57 14.62 4.75 6.76
N ILE A 58 13.32 4.51 6.61
CA ILE A 58 12.27 5.49 6.91
C ILE A 58 11.13 4.84 7.68
N ASP A 59 10.26 5.70 8.22
CA ASP A 59 9.08 5.29 8.99
C ASP A 59 7.83 5.90 8.32
N PRO A 60 7.29 5.24 7.27
CA PRO A 60 6.09 5.72 6.59
C PRO A 60 4.83 5.29 7.35
N LYS A 61 3.83 6.17 7.34
CA LYS A 61 2.50 5.87 7.87
C LYS A 61 1.46 6.25 6.82
N VAL A 62 0.48 5.38 6.61
CA VAL A 62 -0.58 5.58 5.62
C VAL A 62 -1.94 5.40 6.30
N VAL A 63 -2.79 6.43 6.19
CA VAL A 63 -4.11 6.42 6.82
C VAL A 63 -5.17 6.58 5.73
N PRO A 64 -6.01 5.55 5.50
CA PRO A 64 -7.07 5.67 4.49
C PRO A 64 -8.15 6.62 4.98
N ALA A 65 -8.54 7.57 4.12
CA ALA A 65 -9.55 8.57 4.43
C ALA A 65 -10.89 8.28 3.76
N ALA A 66 -10.88 7.67 2.56
CA ALA A 66 -12.10 7.37 1.82
C ALA A 66 -11.88 6.22 0.84
N PHE A 67 -12.93 5.44 0.60
CA PHE A 67 -12.93 4.32 -0.35
C PHE A 67 -14.04 4.55 -1.36
N THR A 68 -13.73 4.45 -2.65
CA THR A 68 -14.70 4.61 -3.72
C THR A 68 -14.49 3.55 -4.79
N ARG A 69 -15.55 2.78 -5.11
CA ARG A 69 -15.48 1.79 -6.19
C ARG A 69 -15.66 2.49 -7.53
N ARG A 70 -14.76 2.21 -8.47
CA ARG A 70 -14.87 2.69 -9.84
C ARG A 70 -15.86 1.83 -10.63
N PRO A 71 -16.44 2.36 -11.74
CA PRO A 71 -17.34 1.58 -12.60
C PRO A 71 -16.71 0.28 -13.14
N ASP A 72 -15.38 0.25 -13.31
CA ASP A 72 -14.68 -0.93 -13.80
C ASP A 72 -14.34 -1.93 -12.68
N GLY A 73 -14.76 -1.66 -11.43
CA GLY A 73 -14.55 -2.55 -10.29
C GLY A 73 -13.30 -2.28 -9.48
N ARG A 74 -12.41 -1.41 -9.95
CA ARG A 74 -11.25 -1.00 -9.16
C ARG A 74 -11.70 -0.14 -7.98
N VAL A 75 -10.87 -0.05 -6.96
CA VAL A 75 -11.19 0.72 -5.75
C VAL A 75 -10.17 1.84 -5.57
N ASP A 76 -10.67 3.06 -5.48
CA ASP A 76 -9.85 4.23 -5.13
C ASP A 76 -9.81 4.37 -3.62
N VAL A 77 -8.62 4.60 -3.07
CA VAL A 77 -8.44 4.92 -1.66
C VAL A 77 -7.71 6.26 -1.57
N GLU A 78 -8.36 7.24 -0.96
CA GLU A 78 -7.70 8.49 -0.62
C GLU A 78 -6.89 8.24 0.65
N VAL A 79 -5.60 8.52 0.61
CA VAL A 79 -4.67 8.17 1.69
C VAL A 79 -3.92 9.40 2.17
N ASP A 80 -3.96 9.63 3.48
CA ASP A 80 -3.10 10.61 4.13
C ASP A 80 -1.78 9.91 4.47
N GLN A 81 -0.69 10.39 3.89
CA GLN A 81 0.61 9.79 4.01
C GLN A 81 1.56 10.70 4.77
N THR A 82 2.25 10.15 5.75
CA THR A 82 3.28 10.84 6.53
C THR A 82 4.54 10.00 6.50
N VAL A 83 5.66 10.60 6.16
CA VAL A 83 6.96 9.90 6.16
C VAL A 83 7.90 10.62 7.11
N ARG A 84 8.44 9.85 8.05
CA ARG A 84 9.46 10.34 9.00
C ARG A 84 10.74 9.54 8.81
N ASP A 85 11.86 10.11 9.23
CA ASP A 85 13.10 9.32 9.31
C ASP A 85 13.06 8.44 10.56
N ARG A 86 14.08 7.64 10.77
CA ARG A 86 14.16 6.72 11.91
C ARG A 86 14.32 7.44 13.24
N ALA A 87 14.71 8.71 13.22
CA ALA A 87 14.81 9.56 14.40
C ALA A 87 13.50 10.30 14.71
N GLY A 88 12.49 10.15 13.85
CA GLY A 88 11.17 10.76 14.03
C GLY A 88 11.00 12.11 13.38
N GLU A 89 12.00 12.58 12.63
CA GLU A 89 11.90 13.86 11.93
C GLU A 89 11.01 13.73 10.69
N LEU A 90 10.12 14.70 10.48
CA LEU A 90 9.20 14.69 9.34
C LEU A 90 9.96 14.95 8.04
N LEU A 91 9.88 14.00 7.12
CA LEU A 91 10.48 14.12 5.79
C LEU A 91 9.47 14.58 4.75
N GLY A 92 8.20 14.24 4.92
CA GLY A 92 7.14 14.67 4.00
C GLY A 92 5.78 14.22 4.46
N GLU A 93 4.75 14.90 3.96
CA GLU A 93 3.36 14.53 4.21
C GLU A 93 2.49 15.03 3.07
N GLY A 94 1.34 14.39 2.86
CA GLY A 94 0.41 14.79 1.83
C GLY A 94 -0.65 13.74 1.62
N ARG A 95 -1.53 14.01 0.66
CA ARG A 95 -2.59 13.08 0.27
C ARG A 95 -2.30 12.53 -1.11
N VAL A 96 -2.43 11.21 -1.25
CA VAL A 96 -2.30 10.52 -2.53
C VAL A 96 -3.51 9.63 -2.73
N ARG A 97 -3.72 9.17 -3.96
CA ARG A 97 -4.76 8.19 -4.28
C ARG A 97 -4.10 6.87 -4.63
N HIS A 98 -4.51 5.82 -3.94
CA HIS A 98 -4.13 4.46 -4.29
C HIS A 98 -5.28 3.82 -5.06
N VAL A 99 -4.98 3.23 -6.21
CA VAL A 99 -5.98 2.57 -7.06
C VAL A 99 -5.70 1.08 -7.07
N TYR A 100 -6.65 0.30 -6.56
CA TYR A 100 -6.49 -1.14 -6.40
C TYR A 100 -7.31 -1.91 -7.42
N ALA A 101 -6.67 -2.88 -8.08
CA ALA A 101 -7.36 -3.93 -8.81
C ALA A 101 -7.31 -5.18 -7.94
N LEU A 102 -8.47 -5.81 -7.73
CA LEU A 102 -8.61 -6.98 -6.88
C LEU A 102 -9.01 -8.19 -7.73
N ARG A 103 -8.57 -9.36 -7.31
CA ARG A 103 -8.93 -10.64 -7.95
C ARG A 103 -9.12 -11.68 -6.85
N ASP A 104 -10.31 -12.31 -6.83
CA ASP A 104 -10.64 -13.36 -5.88
C ASP A 104 -10.44 -12.93 -4.42
N GLY A 105 -10.76 -11.67 -4.10
CA GLY A 105 -10.61 -11.14 -2.75
C GLY A 105 -9.18 -10.81 -2.35
N LEU A 106 -8.26 -10.71 -3.32
CA LEU A 106 -6.86 -10.37 -3.07
C LEU A 106 -6.43 -9.20 -3.94
N VAL A 107 -5.44 -8.44 -3.47
CA VAL A 107 -4.88 -7.34 -4.26
C VAL A 107 -4.04 -7.90 -5.39
N LEU A 108 -4.42 -7.58 -6.62
CA LEU A 108 -3.68 -7.97 -7.81
C LEU A 108 -2.72 -6.88 -8.25
N ARG A 109 -3.15 -5.63 -8.17
CA ARG A 109 -2.35 -4.49 -8.62
C ARG A 109 -2.71 -3.24 -7.83
N MET A 110 -1.72 -2.40 -7.59
CA MET A 110 -1.94 -1.06 -7.04
C MET A 110 -1.20 -0.03 -7.89
N ASP A 111 -1.85 1.09 -8.13
CA ASP A 111 -1.26 2.25 -8.78
C ASP A 111 -1.41 3.46 -7.88
N VAL A 112 -0.44 4.39 -7.94
CA VAL A 112 -0.50 5.65 -7.20
C VAL A 112 -0.83 6.76 -8.19
N GLU A 113 -1.85 7.54 -7.86
CA GLU A 113 -2.23 8.72 -8.63
C GLU A 113 -2.08 9.95 -7.76
N ALA A 114 -1.73 11.07 -8.37
CA ALA A 114 -1.70 12.35 -7.66
C ALA A 114 -3.12 12.72 -7.24
N HIS A 115 -3.25 13.28 -6.05
CA HIS A 115 -4.54 13.70 -5.51
C HIS A 115 -4.98 15.02 -6.15
#